data_b665755462d1f3e9b545eb8df119b6d3
#
_entry.id   b665755462d1f3e9b545eb8df119b6d3
#
_cell.length_a   1.000
_cell.length_b   1.000
_cell.length_c   1.000
_cell.angle_alpha   90.00
_cell.angle_beta   90.00
_cell.angle_gamma   90.00
#
_symmetry.space_group_name_H-M   'P 1'
#
loop_
_entity.id
_entity.type
_entity.pdbx_description
1 polymer ?
#
loop_
_entity_poly.entity_id
_entity_poly.type
_entity_poly.pdbx_seq_one_letter_code
_entity_poly.pdbx_strand_id
1 'polypeptide(L)'
;MKKIFKKFFSKDRINVISENLSSKDLYVLEIGIHKGDFSKQLAQHLQPKKLILVDPWIAYDDEIYSNSWYGNSSISNQVIQDQYFFEIKKYFENQIELDTVEVHRKTSDNFFTQNKLKFDLIYIDGNHLFDFVKRDISNSLNFINHDGIIVLDDYDVAGWWNDGITKAVDFFQGKNLIKIIRKH
;
A
#
# COMPACT_ATOMS: atom_id res chain seq x y z
N MET A 1 8.77 -8.45 -17.16
CA MET A 1 7.50 -8.83 -16.52
C MET A 1 7.63 -8.44 -15.04
N LYS A 2 6.71 -7.60 -14.51
CA LYS A 2 6.79 -7.09 -13.14
C LYS A 2 6.40 -8.17 -12.13
N LYS A 3 7.01 -8.15 -10.94
CA LYS A 3 6.82 -9.15 -9.88
C LYS A 3 5.75 -8.67 -8.90
N ILE A 4 4.78 -9.53 -8.54
CA ILE A 4 3.79 -9.29 -7.48
C ILE A 4 3.86 -10.40 -6.44
N PHE A 5 3.83 -10.01 -5.16
CA PHE A 5 3.83 -10.91 -4.02
C PHE A 5 2.43 -11.05 -3.43
N LYS A 6 2.12 -12.27 -3.00
CA LYS A 6 0.89 -12.64 -2.30
C LYS A 6 1.13 -12.75 -0.78
N LYS A 7 0.07 -12.75 0.00
CA LYS A 7 -0.07 -12.71 1.48
C LYS A 7 1.04 -13.42 2.29
N PHE A 8 1.44 -12.76 3.37
CA PHE A 8 2.33 -13.28 4.41
C PHE A 8 1.74 -13.09 5.81
N PHE A 9 1.97 -14.02 6.74
CA PHE A 9 1.72 -13.81 8.15
C PHE A 9 2.67 -12.72 8.71
N SER A 10 2.20 -11.89 9.62
CA SER A 10 2.74 -10.56 9.94
C SER A 10 4.25 -10.45 10.27
N LYS A 11 4.92 -11.51 10.76
CA LYS A 11 6.36 -11.46 11.05
C LYS A 11 7.27 -11.81 9.87
N ASP A 12 6.76 -12.54 8.88
CA ASP A 12 7.58 -12.98 7.74
C ASP A 12 7.48 -12.01 6.55
N ARG A 13 6.43 -11.17 6.50
CA ARG A 13 6.14 -10.27 5.37
C ARG A 13 7.32 -9.34 5.04
N ILE A 14 7.85 -8.65 6.03
CA ILE A 14 8.95 -7.71 5.82
C ILE A 14 10.26 -8.40 5.40
N ASN A 15 10.53 -9.59 5.93
CA ASN A 15 11.71 -10.38 5.56
C ASN A 15 11.62 -10.81 4.10
N VAL A 16 10.47 -11.33 3.67
CA VAL A 16 10.25 -11.73 2.27
C VAL A 16 10.37 -10.53 1.33
N ILE A 17 9.86 -9.37 1.72
CA ILE A 17 10.02 -8.13 0.93
C ILE A 17 11.51 -7.81 0.81
N SER A 18 12.24 -7.75 1.92
CA SER A 18 13.66 -7.38 1.94
C SER A 18 14.54 -8.32 1.12
N GLU A 19 14.29 -9.63 1.17
CA GLU A 19 15.04 -10.64 0.40
C GLU A 19 14.87 -10.52 -1.13
N ASN A 20 13.82 -9.82 -1.58
CA ASN A 20 13.53 -9.64 -3.01
C ASN A 20 13.86 -8.24 -3.52
N LEU A 21 14.43 -7.39 -2.68
CA LEU A 21 14.92 -6.07 -3.01
C LEU A 21 16.45 -6.11 -3.10
N SER A 22 17.01 -5.61 -4.19
CA SER A 22 18.46 -5.66 -4.46
C SER A 22 19.16 -4.31 -4.28
N SER A 23 18.42 -3.21 -4.13
CA SER A 23 18.98 -1.86 -3.96
C SER A 23 19.23 -1.53 -2.49
N LYS A 24 20.26 -0.67 -2.24
CA LYS A 24 20.50 -0.08 -0.91
C LYS A 24 19.78 1.26 -0.71
N ASP A 25 19.51 1.99 -1.79
CA ASP A 25 18.88 3.32 -1.78
C ASP A 25 17.43 3.22 -2.26
N LEU A 26 16.61 2.49 -1.50
CA LEU A 26 15.24 2.15 -1.88
C LEU A 26 14.31 3.37 -1.89
N TYR A 27 13.51 3.49 -2.94
CA TYR A 27 12.32 4.32 -3.00
C TYR A 27 11.09 3.45 -2.78
N VAL A 28 10.37 3.70 -1.70
CA VAL A 28 9.25 2.86 -1.25
C VAL A 28 7.97 3.69 -1.24
N LEU A 29 6.90 3.15 -1.81
CA LEU A 29 5.53 3.68 -1.74
C LEU A 29 4.65 2.69 -0.99
N GLU A 30 3.89 3.18 -0.02
CA GLU A 30 2.81 2.46 0.64
C GLU A 30 1.48 3.16 0.35
N ILE A 31 0.50 2.40 -0.13
CA ILE A 31 -0.87 2.84 -0.40
C ILE A 31 -1.80 2.15 0.60
N GLY A 32 -2.50 2.92 1.42
CA GLY A 32 -3.30 2.42 2.54
C GLY A 32 -2.45 2.27 3.79
N ILE A 33 -2.52 3.26 4.67
CA ILE A 33 -1.65 3.39 5.84
C ILE A 33 -2.40 3.05 7.13
N HIS A 34 -3.67 3.47 7.21
CA HIS A 34 -4.50 3.30 8.38
C HIS A 34 -3.79 3.84 9.65
N LYS A 35 -3.37 2.94 10.59
CA LYS A 35 -2.63 3.29 11.84
C LYS A 35 -1.12 3.37 11.65
N GLY A 36 -0.61 2.99 10.47
CA GLY A 36 0.80 3.03 10.13
C GLY A 36 1.66 1.95 10.77
N ASP A 37 1.07 0.85 11.23
CA ASP A 37 1.85 -0.22 11.87
C ASP A 37 2.80 -0.88 10.89
N PHE A 38 2.41 -1.03 9.62
CA PHE A 38 3.28 -1.56 8.59
C PHE A 38 4.26 -0.51 8.06
N SER A 39 3.84 0.76 7.95
CA SER A 39 4.72 1.89 7.61
C SER A 39 5.94 1.98 8.52
N LYS A 40 5.72 1.79 9.83
CA LYS A 40 6.81 1.77 10.84
C LYS A 40 7.76 0.60 10.60
N GLN A 41 7.26 -0.57 10.25
CA GLN A 41 8.07 -1.74 9.91
C GLN A 41 8.88 -1.50 8.63
N LEU A 42 8.28 -0.94 7.58
CA LEU A 42 8.98 -0.57 6.34
C LEU A 42 10.14 0.38 6.64
N ALA A 43 9.90 1.45 7.41
CA ALA A 43 10.92 2.42 7.78
C ALA A 43 12.07 1.79 8.58
N GLN A 44 11.74 0.97 9.60
CA GLN A 44 12.72 0.38 10.50
C GLN A 44 13.59 -0.71 9.85
N HIS A 45 12.98 -1.59 9.06
CA HIS A 45 13.68 -2.76 8.50
C HIS A 45 14.35 -2.48 7.15
N LEU A 46 13.70 -1.68 6.29
CA LEU A 46 14.25 -1.38 4.96
C LEU A 46 15.15 -0.15 4.97
N GLN A 47 14.96 0.77 5.93
CA GLN A 47 15.68 2.05 6.01
C GLN A 47 15.76 2.74 4.63
N PRO A 48 14.60 2.97 3.97
CA PRO A 48 14.61 3.43 2.59
C PRO A 48 15.18 4.84 2.49
N LYS A 49 15.77 5.16 1.35
CA LYS A 49 16.18 6.53 1.02
C LYS A 49 14.99 7.48 0.98
N LYS A 50 13.85 7.00 0.50
CA LYS A 50 12.59 7.73 0.48
C LYS A 50 11.43 6.77 0.75
N LEU A 51 10.60 7.07 1.74
CA LEU A 51 9.33 6.39 2.03
C LEU A 51 8.18 7.37 1.78
N ILE A 52 7.27 7.00 0.89
CA ILE A 52 6.07 7.78 0.60
C ILE A 52 4.86 7.02 1.10
N LEU A 53 4.06 7.68 1.94
CA LEU A 53 2.88 7.16 2.60
C LEU A 53 1.64 7.86 2.05
N VAL A 54 0.72 7.10 1.45
CA VAL A 54 -0.48 7.64 0.78
C VAL A 54 -1.74 6.99 1.31
N ASP A 55 -2.57 7.77 1.98
CA ASP A 55 -3.87 7.36 2.49
C ASP A 55 -4.82 8.57 2.51
N PRO A 56 -6.10 8.44 2.14
CA PRO A 56 -7.03 9.54 2.23
C PRO A 56 -7.47 9.84 3.67
N TRP A 57 -7.37 8.88 4.60
CA TRP A 57 -7.92 8.95 5.96
C TRP A 57 -9.34 9.52 5.98
N ILE A 58 -10.20 8.90 5.17
CA ILE A 58 -11.62 9.25 5.05
C ILE A 58 -12.46 8.10 5.63
N ALA A 59 -13.44 8.44 6.46
CA ALA A 59 -14.49 7.52 6.86
C ALA A 59 -15.63 7.59 5.83
N TYR A 60 -15.96 6.44 5.24
CA TYR A 60 -16.99 6.33 4.21
C TYR A 60 -18.34 5.91 4.80
N ASP A 61 -19.43 6.59 4.39
CA ASP A 61 -20.79 6.30 4.84
C ASP A 61 -21.51 5.23 3.99
N ASP A 62 -20.94 4.83 2.86
CA ASP A 62 -21.53 3.82 1.98
C ASP A 62 -21.65 2.46 2.67
N GLU A 63 -22.79 1.79 2.55
CA GLU A 63 -23.10 0.52 3.19
C GLU A 63 -22.05 -0.57 2.90
N ILE A 64 -21.46 -0.55 1.70
CA ILE A 64 -20.42 -1.49 1.29
C ILE A 64 -19.19 -1.45 2.23
N TYR A 65 -18.93 -0.32 2.88
CA TYR A 65 -17.80 -0.16 3.81
C TYR A 65 -18.14 -0.42 5.27
N SER A 66 -19.39 -0.78 5.60
CA SER A 66 -19.84 -0.95 6.99
C SER A 66 -19.00 -1.92 7.81
N ASN A 67 -18.37 -2.90 7.17
CA ASN A 67 -17.48 -3.88 7.79
C ASN A 67 -15.99 -3.59 7.55
N SER A 68 -15.64 -2.44 7.00
CA SER A 68 -14.25 -2.05 6.74
C SER A 68 -13.66 -1.22 7.90
N TRP A 69 -12.34 -1.13 7.94
CA TRP A 69 -11.61 -0.29 8.92
C TRP A 69 -11.78 1.22 8.69
N TYR A 70 -12.38 1.61 7.57
CA TYR A 70 -12.64 2.99 7.15
C TYR A 70 -14.12 3.27 6.84
N GLY A 71 -15.00 2.33 7.17
CA GLY A 71 -16.45 2.59 7.18
C GLY A 71 -16.86 3.44 8.39
N ASN A 72 -17.80 4.37 8.21
CA ASN A 72 -18.25 5.21 9.30
C ASN A 72 -19.08 4.40 10.32
N SER A 73 -18.56 4.26 11.52
CA SER A 73 -19.13 3.48 12.62
C SER A 73 -18.69 4.03 13.98
N SER A 74 -19.16 3.41 15.06
CA SER A 74 -18.71 3.78 16.41
C SER A 74 -17.23 3.54 16.68
N ILE A 75 -16.62 2.61 15.93
CA ILE A 75 -15.20 2.22 16.08
C ILE A 75 -14.30 2.77 14.97
N SER A 76 -14.89 3.37 13.92
CA SER A 76 -14.17 4.02 12.83
C SER A 76 -15.03 5.16 12.27
N ASN A 77 -14.63 6.38 12.48
CA ASN A 77 -15.30 7.59 12.00
C ASN A 77 -14.27 8.63 11.60
N GLN A 78 -14.71 9.77 11.06
CA GLN A 78 -13.78 10.77 10.56
C GLN A 78 -12.83 11.32 11.64
N VAL A 79 -13.27 11.44 12.89
CA VAL A 79 -12.42 11.90 14.01
C VAL A 79 -11.28 10.91 14.25
N ILE A 80 -11.59 9.61 14.19
CA ILE A 80 -10.60 8.54 14.36
C ILE A 80 -9.63 8.51 13.16
N GLN A 81 -10.11 8.68 11.94
CA GLN A 81 -9.26 8.76 10.74
C GLN A 81 -8.32 9.98 10.81
N ASP A 82 -8.83 11.13 11.25
CA ASP A 82 -8.02 12.33 11.48
C ASP A 82 -6.93 12.09 12.53
N GLN A 83 -7.28 11.40 13.64
CA GLN A 83 -6.32 11.04 14.68
C GLN A 83 -5.19 10.17 14.13
N TYR A 84 -5.49 9.12 13.35
CA TYR A 84 -4.46 8.27 12.74
C TYR A 84 -3.52 9.07 11.85
N PHE A 85 -4.05 9.97 11.01
CA PHE A 85 -3.23 10.85 10.18
C PHE A 85 -2.26 11.69 11.01
N PHE A 86 -2.74 12.33 12.09
CA PHE A 86 -1.89 13.14 12.96
C PHE A 86 -0.85 12.32 13.72
N GLU A 87 -1.22 11.11 14.20
CA GLU A 87 -0.30 10.20 14.88
C GLU A 87 0.85 9.75 13.96
N ILE A 88 0.53 9.44 12.70
CA ILE A 88 1.55 9.09 11.69
C ILE A 88 2.47 10.27 11.41
N LYS A 89 1.94 11.45 11.20
CA LYS A 89 2.77 12.64 10.99
C LYS A 89 3.70 12.92 12.18
N LYS A 90 3.18 12.77 13.39
CA LYS A 90 3.97 12.94 14.62
C LYS A 90 5.05 11.86 14.75
N TYR A 91 4.73 10.61 14.44
CA TYR A 91 5.70 9.51 14.52
C TYR A 91 6.89 9.72 13.56
N PHE A 92 6.62 10.21 12.35
CA PHE A 92 7.64 10.43 11.31
C PHE A 92 8.14 11.89 11.24
N GLU A 93 7.88 12.73 12.25
CA GLU A 93 8.19 14.16 12.23
C GLU A 93 9.65 14.43 11.84
N ASN A 94 10.62 13.80 12.49
CA ASN A 94 12.04 13.96 12.19
C ASN A 94 12.38 13.49 10.74
N GLN A 95 11.82 12.39 10.28
CA GLN A 95 12.06 11.88 8.92
C GLN A 95 11.39 12.75 7.85
N ILE A 96 10.28 13.41 8.18
CA ILE A 96 9.63 14.38 7.31
C ILE A 96 10.50 15.64 7.18
N GLU A 97 11.05 16.15 8.29
CA GLU A 97 11.99 17.29 8.29
C GLU A 97 13.25 16.98 7.49
N LEU A 98 13.75 15.75 7.55
CA LEU A 98 14.92 15.29 6.80
C LEU A 98 14.60 14.91 5.35
N ASP A 99 13.37 15.10 4.90
CA ASP A 99 12.88 14.72 3.57
C ASP A 99 13.06 13.23 3.19
N THR A 100 13.15 12.34 4.19
CA THR A 100 13.23 10.89 3.97
C THR A 100 11.87 10.20 4.01
N VAL A 101 10.84 10.84 4.62
CA VAL A 101 9.44 10.38 4.62
C VAL A 101 8.53 11.49 4.12
N GLU A 102 7.58 11.14 3.27
CA GLU A 102 6.45 12.01 2.91
C GLU A 102 5.12 11.36 3.29
N VAL A 103 4.19 12.14 3.83
CA VAL A 103 2.85 11.69 4.20
C VAL A 103 1.83 12.49 3.41
N HIS A 104 1.10 11.81 2.53
CA HIS A 104 0.12 12.40 1.62
C HIS A 104 -1.30 11.98 2.00
N ARG A 105 -2.09 12.95 2.50
CA ARG A 105 -3.53 12.74 2.76
C ARG A 105 -4.32 12.93 1.48
N LYS A 106 -4.36 11.91 0.64
CA LYS A 106 -5.08 11.88 -0.64
C LYS A 106 -5.31 10.44 -1.12
N THR A 107 -6.20 10.26 -2.08
CA THR A 107 -6.36 8.96 -2.75
C THR A 107 -5.13 8.61 -3.56
N SER A 108 -4.90 7.32 -3.80
CA SER A 108 -3.82 6.82 -4.67
C SER A 108 -3.93 7.40 -6.09
N ASP A 109 -5.14 7.49 -6.66
CA ASP A 109 -5.36 8.09 -7.97
C ASP A 109 -4.84 9.54 -8.01
N ASN A 110 -5.22 10.37 -7.03
CA ASN A 110 -4.76 11.76 -6.96
C ASN A 110 -3.25 11.86 -6.71
N PHE A 111 -2.67 10.93 -5.97
CA PHE A 111 -1.22 10.87 -5.79
C PHE A 111 -0.52 10.60 -7.12
N PHE A 112 -0.92 9.55 -7.85
CA PHE A 112 -0.26 9.15 -9.08
C PHE A 112 -0.37 10.19 -10.19
N THR A 113 -1.42 11.02 -10.24
CA THR A 113 -1.53 12.12 -11.22
C THR A 113 -0.44 13.18 -11.08
N GLN A 114 0.13 13.33 -9.89
CA GLN A 114 1.14 14.35 -9.57
C GLN A 114 2.54 13.74 -9.37
N ASN A 115 2.62 12.42 -9.23
CA ASN A 115 3.87 11.72 -8.94
C ASN A 115 4.81 11.73 -10.16
N LYS A 116 6.11 11.92 -9.89
CA LYS A 116 7.20 11.85 -10.89
C LYS A 116 8.26 10.80 -10.54
N LEU A 117 8.17 10.22 -9.35
CA LEU A 117 9.15 9.27 -8.85
C LEU A 117 8.86 7.86 -9.36
N LYS A 118 9.90 7.06 -9.46
CA LYS A 118 9.83 5.62 -9.64
C LYS A 118 10.19 4.93 -8.33
N PHE A 119 9.61 3.76 -8.10
CA PHE A 119 9.73 3.03 -6.84
C PHE A 119 10.38 1.66 -7.04
N ASP A 120 11.12 1.22 -6.05
CA ASP A 120 11.68 -0.14 -5.98
C ASP A 120 10.69 -1.08 -5.31
N LEU A 121 9.86 -0.55 -4.40
CA LEU A 121 8.76 -1.25 -3.76
C LEU A 121 7.50 -0.37 -3.80
N ILE A 122 6.39 -0.95 -4.24
CA ILE A 122 5.04 -0.40 -4.05
C ILE A 122 4.23 -1.43 -3.26
N TYR A 123 3.81 -1.06 -2.06
CA TYR A 123 2.94 -1.86 -1.20
C TYR A 123 1.51 -1.33 -1.30
N ILE A 124 0.56 -2.20 -1.63
CA ILE A 124 -0.85 -1.85 -1.84
C ILE A 124 -1.69 -2.56 -0.78
N ASP A 125 -2.27 -1.77 0.13
CA ASP A 125 -3.15 -2.19 1.22
C ASP A 125 -4.29 -1.16 1.44
N GLY A 126 -4.78 -0.58 0.34
CA GLY A 126 -5.80 0.46 0.35
C GLY A 126 -7.23 -0.09 0.29
N ASN A 127 -8.03 0.42 -0.65
CA ASN A 127 -9.38 -0.08 -0.88
C ASN A 127 -9.35 -1.41 -1.62
N HIS A 128 -9.97 -2.44 -1.05
CA HIS A 128 -9.90 -3.82 -1.54
C HIS A 128 -10.94 -4.17 -2.62
N LEU A 129 -11.83 -3.24 -2.99
CA LEU A 129 -12.78 -3.47 -4.08
C LEU A 129 -12.05 -3.55 -5.44
N PHE A 130 -12.53 -4.42 -6.31
CA PHE A 130 -11.91 -4.75 -7.60
C PHE A 130 -11.44 -3.54 -8.41
N ASP A 131 -12.30 -2.54 -8.60
CA ASP A 131 -11.98 -1.38 -9.45
C ASP A 131 -10.89 -0.49 -8.83
N PHE A 132 -10.83 -0.39 -7.51
CA PHE A 132 -9.77 0.36 -6.83
C PHE A 132 -8.43 -0.37 -6.92
N VAL A 133 -8.39 -1.66 -6.56
CA VAL A 133 -7.17 -2.47 -6.67
C VAL A 133 -6.65 -2.53 -8.10
N LYS A 134 -7.56 -2.67 -9.07
CA LYS A 134 -7.20 -2.66 -10.50
C LYS A 134 -6.55 -1.34 -10.91
N ARG A 135 -7.06 -0.18 -10.45
CA ARG A 135 -6.43 1.13 -10.71
C ARG A 135 -5.08 1.25 -10.02
N ASP A 136 -4.98 0.83 -8.77
CA ASP A 136 -3.72 0.88 -8.00
C ASP A 136 -2.64 0.03 -8.67
N ILE A 137 -2.95 -1.19 -9.11
CA ILE A 137 -2.01 -2.03 -9.88
C ILE A 137 -1.64 -1.35 -11.20
N SER A 138 -2.63 -0.85 -11.96
CA SER A 138 -2.39 -0.19 -13.26
C SER A 138 -1.46 1.01 -13.12
N ASN A 139 -1.72 1.87 -12.13
CA ASN A 139 -0.89 3.02 -11.83
C ASN A 139 0.52 2.57 -11.38
N SER A 140 0.60 1.61 -10.47
CA SER A 140 1.86 1.08 -9.96
C SER A 140 2.76 0.52 -11.07
N LEU A 141 2.20 -0.14 -12.08
CA LEU A 141 2.95 -0.65 -13.23
C LEU A 141 3.67 0.46 -14.01
N ASN A 142 3.13 1.69 -14.01
CA ASN A 142 3.76 2.84 -14.66
C ASN A 142 4.89 3.45 -13.83
N PHE A 143 4.87 3.26 -12.50
CA PHE A 143 5.80 3.91 -11.57
C PHE A 143 6.77 2.96 -10.86
N ILE A 144 6.67 1.65 -11.07
CA ILE A 144 7.63 0.68 -10.53
C ILE A 144 8.90 0.64 -11.40
N ASN A 145 10.07 0.58 -10.78
CA ASN A 145 11.36 0.37 -11.44
C ASN A 145 11.41 -0.98 -12.15
N HIS A 146 12.42 -1.19 -13.03
CA HIS A 146 12.55 -2.42 -13.81
C HIS A 146 12.64 -3.66 -12.92
N ASP A 147 13.46 -3.61 -11.87
CA ASP A 147 13.67 -4.71 -10.92
C ASP A 147 12.86 -4.55 -9.63
N GLY A 148 11.95 -3.57 -9.60
CA GLY A 148 11.08 -3.30 -8.47
C GLY A 148 9.96 -4.34 -8.33
N ILE A 149 9.38 -4.38 -7.15
CA ILE A 149 8.31 -5.30 -6.78
C ILE A 149 7.05 -4.54 -6.37
N ILE A 150 5.89 -5.09 -6.71
CA ILE A 150 4.59 -4.64 -6.21
C ILE A 150 4.10 -5.74 -5.26
N VAL A 151 3.75 -5.33 -4.05
CA VAL A 151 3.19 -6.23 -3.02
C VAL A 151 1.75 -5.83 -2.77
N LEU A 152 0.85 -6.80 -2.74
CA LEU A 152 -0.54 -6.61 -2.35
C LEU A 152 -0.80 -7.38 -1.06
N ASP A 153 -1.45 -6.72 -0.10
CA ASP A 153 -2.00 -7.41 1.06
C ASP A 153 -3.29 -8.15 0.70
N ASP A 154 -3.74 -9.04 1.57
CA ASP A 154 -5.01 -9.76 1.51
C ASP A 154 -5.36 -10.46 0.17
N TYR A 155 -4.36 -10.80 -0.65
CA TYR A 155 -4.60 -11.67 -1.80
C TYR A 155 -5.04 -13.07 -1.34
N ASP A 156 -6.08 -13.61 -1.99
CA ASP A 156 -6.65 -14.93 -1.70
C ASP A 156 -7.27 -15.03 -0.28
N VAL A 157 -7.71 -13.88 0.26
CA VAL A 157 -8.40 -13.75 1.54
C VAL A 157 -9.83 -13.35 1.30
N ALA A 158 -10.75 -14.09 1.93
CA ALA A 158 -12.16 -13.72 1.91
C ALA A 158 -12.42 -12.49 2.82
N GLY A 159 -13.25 -11.57 2.36
CA GLY A 159 -13.61 -10.39 3.11
C GLY A 159 -14.83 -9.68 2.52
N TRP A 160 -15.18 -8.53 3.09
CA TRP A 160 -16.31 -7.72 2.65
C TRP A 160 -16.15 -7.20 1.19
N TRP A 161 -14.95 -7.23 0.65
CA TRP A 161 -14.59 -6.77 -0.71
C TRP A 161 -14.85 -7.75 -1.84
N ASN A 162 -15.56 -8.87 -1.59
CA ASN A 162 -15.98 -9.84 -2.59
C ASN A 162 -14.85 -10.29 -3.55
N ASP A 163 -13.73 -10.72 -2.98
CA ASP A 163 -12.51 -11.17 -3.70
C ASP A 163 -11.92 -10.14 -4.67
N GLY A 164 -12.16 -8.84 -4.43
CA GLY A 164 -11.75 -7.79 -5.34
C GLY A 164 -10.25 -7.77 -5.63
N ILE A 165 -9.41 -8.05 -4.61
CA ILE A 165 -7.95 -8.13 -4.76
C ILE A 165 -7.58 -9.29 -5.66
N THR A 166 -8.09 -10.50 -5.38
CA THR A 166 -7.80 -11.72 -6.15
C THR A 166 -8.22 -11.53 -7.62
N LYS A 167 -9.43 -11.03 -7.85
CA LYS A 167 -9.95 -10.74 -9.19
C LYS A 167 -9.08 -9.73 -9.95
N ALA A 168 -8.60 -8.69 -9.29
CA ALA A 168 -7.74 -7.69 -9.92
C ALA A 168 -6.37 -8.28 -10.29
N VAL A 169 -5.75 -9.04 -9.40
CA VAL A 169 -4.47 -9.71 -9.67
C VAL A 169 -4.60 -10.69 -10.82
N ASP A 170 -5.63 -11.55 -10.82
CA ASP A 170 -5.89 -12.54 -11.87
C ASP A 170 -6.13 -11.87 -13.24
N PHE A 171 -6.80 -10.70 -13.26
CA PHE A 171 -6.98 -9.92 -14.47
C PHE A 171 -5.64 -9.49 -15.10
N PHE A 172 -4.68 -9.00 -14.31
CA PHE A 172 -3.36 -8.60 -14.83
C PHE A 172 -2.48 -9.80 -15.16
N GLN A 173 -2.57 -10.88 -14.38
CA GLN A 173 -1.88 -12.14 -14.66
C GLN A 173 -2.36 -12.76 -15.98
N GLY A 174 -3.68 -12.83 -16.22
CA GLY A 174 -4.26 -13.33 -17.47
C GLY A 174 -3.83 -12.53 -18.71
N LYS A 175 -3.45 -11.27 -18.54
CA LYS A 175 -2.88 -10.41 -19.59
C LYS A 175 -1.36 -10.49 -19.72
N ASN A 176 -0.69 -11.36 -18.96
CA ASN A 176 0.78 -11.45 -18.90
C ASN A 176 1.50 -10.14 -18.56
N LEU A 177 0.85 -9.20 -17.86
CA LEU A 177 1.42 -7.92 -17.46
C LEU A 177 2.24 -8.04 -16.16
N ILE A 178 1.93 -9.05 -15.36
CA ILE A 178 2.58 -9.32 -14.08
C ILE A 178 2.96 -10.80 -13.98
N LYS A 179 3.99 -11.07 -13.18
CA LYS A 179 4.34 -12.43 -12.72
C LYS A 179 4.18 -12.48 -11.21
N ILE A 180 3.38 -13.42 -10.75
CA ILE A 180 3.20 -13.67 -9.31
C ILE A 180 4.40 -14.48 -8.81
N ILE A 181 5.03 -13.98 -7.75
CA ILE A 181 6.04 -14.71 -6.99
C ILE A 181 5.37 -15.11 -5.69
N ARG A 182 5.21 -16.44 -5.50
CA ARG A 182 4.78 -17.01 -4.22
C ARG A 182 6.04 -17.41 -3.44
N LYS A 183 6.11 -16.97 -2.19
CA LYS A 183 6.88 -17.70 -1.18
C LYS A 183 5.90 -18.36 -0.22
N HIS A 184 6.13 -19.62 0.07
CA HIS A 184 5.40 -20.43 1.04
C HIS A 184 5.93 -20.16 2.44
#